data_b96c836691c71caa90795c5737aa9689
#
_entry.id   b96c836691c71caa90795c5737aa9689
#
_cell.length_a   1.000
_cell.length_b   1.000
_cell.length_c   1.000
_cell.angle_alpha   90.00
_cell.angle_beta   90.00
_cell.angle_gamma   90.00
#
_symmetry.space_group_name_H-M   'P 1'
#
loop_
_entity.id
_entity.type
_entity.pdbx_description
1 polymer ?
#
loop_
_entity_poly.entity_id
_entity_poly.type
_entity_poly.pdbx_seq_one_letter_code
_entity_poly.pdbx_strand_id
1 'polypeptide(L)'
;LDFFADRGFRAVALSLRGHGQSPIAKSLHRCSIADYVDDVAAAADSLDTPPVVVGHSLGGFTIQHYLATHPSPAGVLLASVPPRGVAGASMRVMRKHPAIAVRSNFTAGPKGIFLPPMTRETLFSSGTPQEIVDACAVRIGQDSLRAVWFDAMIRLPKPTRVSAPMLVLGGADDGTITNAEVHATALAYGTEAELFPNMGHNMMLEPGWPAVAQRIKNWL
;
A
#
# COMPACT_ATOMS: atom_id res chain seq x y z
N LEU A 1 0.25 -15.60 1.86
CA LEU A 1 -0.93 -16.28 1.29
C LEU A 1 -1.29 -17.53 2.09
N ASP A 2 -0.32 -18.37 2.42
CA ASP A 2 -0.49 -19.66 3.08
C ASP A 2 -1.31 -19.58 4.38
N PHE A 3 -1.05 -18.55 5.20
CA PHE A 3 -1.84 -18.30 6.42
C PHE A 3 -3.35 -18.29 6.19
N PHE A 4 -3.81 -17.69 5.10
CA PHE A 4 -5.24 -17.62 4.73
C PHE A 4 -5.70 -18.92 4.05
N ALA A 5 -4.87 -19.49 3.18
CA ALA A 5 -5.18 -20.76 2.51
C ALA A 5 -5.38 -21.90 3.51
N ASP A 6 -4.52 -22.01 4.53
CA ASP A 6 -4.62 -23.00 5.62
C ASP A 6 -5.90 -22.83 6.47
N ARG A 7 -6.58 -21.69 6.32
CA ARG A 7 -7.83 -21.35 7.03
C ARG A 7 -9.06 -21.35 6.13
N GLY A 8 -8.94 -21.93 4.93
CA GLY A 8 -10.05 -22.16 4.01
C GLY A 8 -10.37 -20.96 3.09
N PHE A 9 -9.54 -19.91 3.06
CA PHE A 9 -9.71 -18.82 2.10
C PHE A 9 -8.99 -19.12 0.79
N ARG A 10 -9.61 -18.80 -0.34
CA ARG A 10 -8.91 -18.70 -1.63
C ARG A 10 -8.19 -17.36 -1.67
N ALA A 11 -6.89 -17.36 -1.38
CA ALA A 11 -6.08 -16.15 -1.33
C ALA A 11 -5.24 -15.99 -2.63
N VAL A 12 -5.33 -14.84 -3.26
CA VAL A 12 -4.62 -14.50 -4.51
C VAL A 12 -3.80 -13.24 -4.31
N ALA A 13 -2.53 -13.27 -4.70
CA ALA A 13 -1.67 -12.09 -4.77
C ALA A 13 -1.54 -11.63 -6.22
N LEU A 14 -1.95 -10.40 -6.48
CA LEU A 14 -1.87 -9.78 -7.80
C LEU A 14 -0.54 -9.05 -7.97
N SER A 15 0.21 -9.34 -9.04
CA SER A 15 1.25 -8.45 -9.53
C SER A 15 0.65 -7.48 -10.54
N LEU A 16 0.64 -6.19 -10.21
CA LEU A 16 0.16 -5.14 -11.11
C LEU A 16 1.05 -5.07 -12.37
N ARG A 17 0.51 -4.54 -13.46
CA ARG A 17 1.27 -4.39 -14.72
C ARG A 17 2.63 -3.73 -14.51
N GLY A 18 3.67 -4.31 -15.11
CA GLY A 18 5.05 -3.84 -14.97
C GLY A 18 5.73 -4.19 -13.65
N HIS A 19 5.08 -4.98 -12.79
CA HIS A 19 5.65 -5.51 -11.54
C HIS A 19 5.72 -7.04 -11.59
N GLY A 20 6.70 -7.60 -10.90
CA GLY A 20 6.92 -9.05 -10.90
C GLY A 20 7.09 -9.58 -12.32
N GLN A 21 6.24 -10.53 -12.71
CA GLN A 21 6.22 -11.13 -14.07
C GLN A 21 5.06 -10.59 -14.92
N SER A 22 4.28 -9.63 -14.41
CA SER A 22 3.14 -9.08 -15.16
C SER A 22 3.61 -8.23 -16.34
N PRO A 23 3.12 -8.51 -17.56
CA PRO A 23 3.53 -7.78 -18.74
C PRO A 23 3.08 -6.32 -18.70
N ILE A 24 3.74 -5.49 -19.47
CA ILE A 24 3.41 -4.08 -19.64
C ILE A 24 3.54 -3.69 -21.12
N ALA A 25 2.51 -3.05 -21.66
CA ALA A 25 2.48 -2.59 -23.06
C ALA A 25 3.04 -1.19 -23.25
N LYS A 26 3.31 -0.44 -22.17
CA LYS A 26 3.82 0.95 -22.18
C LYS A 26 4.89 1.13 -21.11
N SER A 27 5.61 2.25 -21.12
CA SER A 27 6.57 2.56 -20.05
C SER A 27 5.86 2.53 -18.67
N LEU A 28 6.47 1.86 -17.68
CA LEU A 28 5.99 1.79 -16.32
C LEU A 28 5.68 3.19 -15.75
N HIS A 29 6.55 4.16 -16.00
CA HIS A 29 6.40 5.52 -15.49
C HIS A 29 5.18 6.28 -16.04
N ARG A 30 4.50 5.73 -17.06
CA ARG A 30 3.27 6.27 -17.63
C ARG A 30 2.00 5.55 -17.13
N CYS A 31 2.15 4.47 -16.36
CA CYS A 31 1.00 3.80 -15.75
C CYS A 31 0.33 4.70 -14.73
N SER A 32 -0.99 4.76 -14.79
CA SER A 32 -1.82 5.55 -13.88
C SER A 32 -2.41 4.66 -12.77
N ILE A 33 -2.96 5.26 -11.74
CA ILE A 33 -3.77 4.55 -10.75
C ILE A 33 -4.98 3.86 -11.43
N ALA A 34 -5.56 4.47 -12.46
CA ALA A 34 -6.65 3.84 -13.21
C ALA A 34 -6.20 2.56 -13.91
N ASP A 35 -4.98 2.52 -14.50
CA ASP A 35 -4.43 1.29 -15.07
C ASP A 35 -4.29 0.19 -14.01
N TYR A 36 -3.92 0.53 -12.78
CA TYR A 36 -3.82 -0.43 -11.68
C TYR A 36 -5.20 -0.87 -11.16
N VAL A 37 -6.19 0.00 -11.19
CA VAL A 37 -7.59 -0.35 -10.90
C VAL A 37 -8.12 -1.35 -11.93
N ASP A 38 -7.80 -1.16 -13.22
CA ASP A 38 -8.17 -2.10 -14.28
C ASP A 38 -7.53 -3.49 -14.07
N ASP A 39 -6.29 -3.56 -13.54
CA ASP A 39 -5.64 -4.82 -13.20
C ASP A 39 -6.35 -5.53 -12.05
N VAL A 40 -6.77 -4.79 -11.01
CA VAL A 40 -7.54 -5.31 -9.89
C VAL A 40 -8.90 -5.81 -10.38
N ALA A 41 -9.58 -5.04 -11.23
CA ALA A 41 -10.87 -5.43 -11.82
C ALA A 41 -10.76 -6.71 -12.64
N ALA A 42 -9.77 -6.79 -13.54
CA ALA A 42 -9.56 -7.98 -14.36
C ALA A 42 -9.26 -9.24 -13.51
N ALA A 43 -8.51 -9.08 -12.42
CA ALA A 43 -8.26 -10.18 -11.48
C ALA A 43 -9.54 -10.58 -10.73
N ALA A 44 -10.34 -9.61 -10.29
CA ALA A 44 -11.61 -9.86 -9.60
C ALA A 44 -12.63 -10.55 -10.53
N ASP A 45 -12.74 -10.10 -11.78
CA ASP A 45 -13.63 -10.66 -12.79
C ASP A 45 -13.27 -12.09 -13.19
N SER A 46 -12.03 -12.51 -12.95
CA SER A 46 -11.59 -13.90 -13.16
C SER A 46 -12.01 -14.86 -12.04
N LEU A 47 -12.65 -14.36 -10.98
CA LEU A 47 -13.10 -15.14 -9.84
C LEU A 47 -14.62 -15.38 -9.94
N ASP A 48 -15.08 -16.51 -9.40
CA ASP A 48 -16.49 -16.88 -9.42
C ASP A 48 -17.39 -15.95 -8.57
N THR A 49 -16.79 -15.27 -7.61
CA THR A 49 -17.48 -14.32 -6.72
C THR A 49 -16.61 -13.10 -6.47
N PRO A 50 -17.21 -11.90 -6.24
CA PRO A 50 -16.45 -10.71 -5.90
C PRO A 50 -15.56 -10.93 -4.67
N PRO A 51 -14.24 -10.64 -4.76
CA PRO A 51 -13.31 -10.87 -3.66
C PRO A 51 -13.39 -9.76 -2.60
N VAL A 52 -13.00 -10.09 -1.37
CA VAL A 52 -12.48 -9.09 -0.44
C VAL A 52 -11.15 -8.59 -0.97
N VAL A 53 -10.97 -7.28 -1.06
CA VAL A 53 -9.73 -6.68 -1.56
C VAL A 53 -8.87 -6.17 -0.41
N VAL A 54 -7.58 -6.54 -0.44
CA VAL A 54 -6.57 -6.12 0.55
C VAL A 54 -5.50 -5.33 -0.16
N GLY A 55 -5.25 -4.10 0.28
CA GLY A 55 -4.24 -3.25 -0.34
C GLY A 55 -3.29 -2.64 0.67
N HIS A 56 -1.99 -2.70 0.35
CA HIS A 56 -0.91 -2.10 1.13
C HIS A 56 -0.38 -0.84 0.45
N SER A 57 -0.12 0.21 1.20
CA SER A 57 0.53 1.43 0.72
C SER A 57 -0.18 2.01 -0.54
N LEU A 58 0.51 2.14 -1.68
CA LEU A 58 -0.07 2.55 -2.97
C LEU A 58 -1.13 1.55 -3.47
N GLY A 59 -0.97 0.25 -3.17
CA GLY A 59 -1.99 -0.76 -3.43
C GLY A 59 -3.27 -0.49 -2.63
N GLY A 60 -3.15 0.00 -1.40
CA GLY A 60 -4.28 0.49 -0.61
C GLY A 60 -4.99 1.68 -1.28
N PHE A 61 -4.22 2.63 -1.82
CA PHE A 61 -4.77 3.74 -2.59
C PHE A 61 -5.49 3.27 -3.86
N THR A 62 -4.93 2.27 -4.54
CA THR A 62 -5.53 1.67 -5.72
C THR A 62 -6.88 1.02 -5.41
N ILE A 63 -6.96 0.22 -4.33
CA ILE A 63 -8.23 -0.42 -3.99
C ILE A 63 -9.28 0.56 -3.45
N GLN A 64 -8.90 1.69 -2.88
CA GLN A 64 -9.85 2.76 -2.56
C GLN A 64 -10.55 3.31 -3.82
N HIS A 65 -9.83 3.41 -4.94
CA HIS A 65 -10.43 3.74 -6.23
C HIS A 65 -11.29 2.62 -6.80
N TYR A 66 -10.81 1.38 -6.72
CA TYR A 66 -11.55 0.20 -7.15
C TYR A 66 -12.91 0.09 -6.44
N LEU A 67 -12.91 0.17 -5.11
CA LEU A 67 -14.11 0.07 -4.28
C LEU A 67 -15.13 1.19 -4.51
N ALA A 68 -14.70 2.33 -5.04
CA ALA A 68 -15.61 3.42 -5.40
C ALA A 68 -16.42 3.16 -6.67
N THR A 69 -16.07 2.13 -7.46
CA THR A 69 -16.65 1.84 -8.78
C THR A 69 -17.01 0.38 -9.00
N HIS A 70 -16.51 -0.54 -8.15
CA HIS A 70 -16.74 -1.98 -8.28
C HIS A 70 -17.27 -2.57 -6.96
N PRO A 71 -18.20 -3.53 -7.03
CA PRO A 71 -18.70 -4.20 -5.83
C PRO A 71 -17.61 -5.10 -5.21
N SER A 72 -17.56 -5.10 -3.89
CA SER A 72 -16.72 -6.00 -3.10
C SER A 72 -17.40 -6.25 -1.75
N PRO A 73 -17.31 -7.45 -1.18
CA PRO A 73 -17.86 -7.73 0.14
C PRO A 73 -17.23 -6.87 1.24
N ALA A 74 -15.93 -6.54 1.11
CA ALA A 74 -15.19 -5.75 2.07
C ALA A 74 -13.84 -5.25 1.49
N GLY A 75 -13.25 -4.25 2.14
CA GLY A 75 -11.91 -3.74 1.83
C GLY A 75 -11.01 -3.68 3.06
N VAL A 76 -9.74 -4.05 2.91
CA VAL A 76 -8.73 -3.96 3.97
C VAL A 76 -7.59 -3.06 3.52
N LEU A 77 -7.31 -2.02 4.28
CA LEU A 77 -6.22 -1.08 4.06
C LEU A 77 -5.09 -1.33 5.05
N LEU A 78 -3.91 -1.69 4.56
CA LEU A 78 -2.70 -1.92 5.35
C LEU A 78 -1.73 -0.78 5.11
N ALA A 79 -1.43 0.04 6.11
CA ALA A 79 -0.51 1.18 5.98
C ALA A 79 -0.74 1.95 4.67
N SER A 80 -2.00 2.14 4.31
CA SER A 80 -2.41 2.65 3.00
C SER A 80 -2.10 4.13 2.83
N VAL A 81 -1.71 4.54 1.62
CA VAL A 81 -1.76 5.96 1.24
C VAL A 81 -3.17 6.48 1.53
N PRO A 82 -3.29 7.59 2.29
CA PRO A 82 -4.59 8.12 2.70
C PRO A 82 -5.40 8.67 1.52
N PRO A 83 -6.73 8.81 1.65
CA PRO A 83 -7.56 9.37 0.60
C PRO A 83 -7.21 10.85 0.26
N ARG A 84 -6.40 11.50 1.10
CA ARG A 84 -5.82 12.83 0.81
C ARG A 84 -4.56 12.78 -0.05
N GLY A 85 -4.11 11.57 -0.43
CA GLY A 85 -2.94 11.34 -1.28
C GLY A 85 -1.61 11.49 -0.54
N VAL A 86 -0.54 11.61 -1.32
CA VAL A 86 0.85 11.57 -0.84
C VAL A 86 1.47 12.94 -0.51
N ALA A 87 0.74 14.03 -0.67
CA ALA A 87 1.30 15.39 -0.48
C ALA A 87 1.93 15.58 0.91
N GLY A 88 1.29 15.08 1.98
CA GLY A 88 1.81 15.14 3.34
C GLY A 88 3.11 14.34 3.52
N ALA A 89 3.13 13.10 3.01
CA ALA A 89 4.32 12.25 3.04
C ALA A 89 5.48 12.87 2.24
N SER A 90 5.20 13.38 1.04
CA SER A 90 6.19 14.07 0.21
C SER A 90 6.80 15.28 0.90
N MET A 91 5.99 16.08 1.58
CA MET A 91 6.47 17.23 2.34
C MET A 91 7.37 16.82 3.52
N ARG A 92 7.02 15.73 4.23
CA ARG A 92 7.85 15.18 5.32
C ARG A 92 9.23 14.73 4.79
N VAL A 93 9.24 13.96 3.71
CA VAL A 93 10.49 13.51 3.06
C VAL A 93 11.33 14.68 2.61
N MET A 94 10.73 15.70 1.99
CA MET A 94 11.43 16.90 1.54
C MET A 94 12.07 17.67 2.71
N ARG A 95 11.38 17.77 3.84
CA ARG A 95 11.88 18.47 5.04
C ARG A 95 13.01 17.68 5.74
N LYS A 96 12.88 16.35 5.81
CA LYS A 96 13.82 15.47 6.53
C LYS A 96 15.07 15.16 5.68
N HIS A 97 14.90 15.02 4.37
CA HIS A 97 15.93 14.60 3.44
C HIS A 97 15.97 15.47 2.16
N PRO A 98 16.27 16.78 2.27
CA PRO A 98 16.16 17.71 1.13
C PRO A 98 17.05 17.32 -0.06
N ALA A 99 18.26 16.81 0.19
CA ALA A 99 19.17 16.36 -0.87
C ALA A 99 18.63 15.14 -1.63
N ILE A 100 17.90 14.24 -0.96
CA ILE A 100 17.29 13.07 -1.57
C ILE A 100 16.05 13.47 -2.37
N ALA A 101 15.24 14.38 -1.84
CA ALA A 101 14.07 14.91 -2.55
C ALA A 101 14.47 15.57 -3.89
N VAL A 102 15.57 16.31 -3.92
CA VAL A 102 16.13 16.88 -5.15
C VAL A 102 16.65 15.79 -6.09
N ARG A 103 17.41 14.83 -5.56
CA ARG A 103 18.01 13.75 -6.36
C ARG A 103 16.97 12.79 -6.93
N SER A 104 15.93 12.40 -6.17
CA SER A 104 14.87 11.50 -6.62
C SER A 104 14.04 12.12 -7.75
N ASN A 105 13.85 13.44 -7.74
CA ASN A 105 13.10 14.13 -8.79
C ASN A 105 13.90 14.23 -10.11
N PHE A 106 15.23 14.19 -10.07
CA PHE A 106 16.05 14.46 -11.26
C PHE A 106 16.81 13.25 -11.82
N THR A 107 17.07 12.19 -11.03
CA THR A 107 18.04 11.18 -11.48
C THR A 107 17.65 9.70 -11.25
N ALA A 108 16.74 9.39 -10.35
CA ALA A 108 16.62 8.01 -9.86
C ALA A 108 15.20 7.42 -9.87
N GLY A 109 14.18 8.21 -10.18
CA GLY A 109 12.80 7.75 -10.00
C GLY A 109 12.54 7.28 -8.56
N PRO A 110 11.48 6.50 -8.30
CA PRO A 110 11.14 6.02 -6.96
C PRO A 110 12.22 5.21 -6.24
N LYS A 111 13.13 4.54 -6.96
CA LYS A 111 14.27 3.85 -6.34
C LYS A 111 15.19 4.75 -5.52
N GLY A 112 15.30 6.04 -5.87
CA GLY A 112 16.15 6.98 -5.14
C GLY A 112 15.68 7.31 -3.72
N ILE A 113 14.42 7.02 -3.40
CA ILE A 113 13.83 7.26 -2.08
C ILE A 113 14.13 6.08 -1.13
N PHE A 114 14.32 4.88 -1.67
CA PHE A 114 14.56 3.66 -0.89
C PHE A 114 16.01 3.18 -0.97
N LEU A 115 16.97 4.10 -0.77
CA LEU A 115 18.36 3.71 -0.57
C LEU A 115 18.50 2.86 0.72
N PRO A 116 19.44 1.88 0.79
CA PRO A 116 19.54 0.96 1.91
C PRO A 116 19.46 1.57 3.32
N PRO A 117 20.10 2.71 3.62
CA PRO A 117 19.96 3.36 4.93
C PRO A 117 18.55 3.84 5.23
N MET A 118 17.80 4.27 4.18
CA MET A 118 16.44 4.77 4.32
C MET A 118 15.38 3.66 4.35
N THR A 119 15.69 2.47 3.81
CA THR A 119 14.75 1.35 3.79
C THR A 119 14.28 0.99 5.19
N ARG A 120 15.21 0.90 6.15
CA ARG A 120 14.85 0.64 7.55
C ARG A 120 13.98 1.76 8.11
N GLU A 121 14.46 3.01 8.01
CA GLU A 121 13.79 4.16 8.59
C GLU A 121 12.36 4.38 8.07
N THR A 122 12.14 4.09 6.79
CA THR A 122 10.85 4.35 6.15
C THR A 122 9.90 3.16 6.20
N LEU A 123 10.43 1.93 6.12
CA LEU A 123 9.61 0.75 5.86
C LEU A 123 9.53 -0.25 7.03
N PHE A 124 10.43 -0.15 8.03
CA PHE A 124 10.52 -1.15 9.08
C PHE A 124 10.63 -0.52 10.47
N SER A 125 10.15 -1.25 11.47
CA SER A 125 10.39 -0.93 12.87
C SER A 125 11.85 -1.16 13.26
N SER A 126 12.29 -0.55 14.36
CA SER A 126 13.67 -0.72 14.88
C SER A 126 13.97 -2.16 15.27
N GLY A 127 12.94 -2.94 15.64
CA GLY A 127 13.07 -4.33 16.06
C GLY A 127 13.15 -5.35 14.92
N THR A 128 13.00 -4.94 13.66
CA THR A 128 13.05 -5.86 12.53
C THR A 128 14.46 -6.37 12.28
N PRO A 129 14.69 -7.70 12.17
CA PRO A 129 15.99 -8.26 11.83
C PRO A 129 16.58 -7.67 10.55
N GLN A 130 17.90 -7.42 10.53
CA GLN A 130 18.57 -6.77 9.40
C GLN A 130 18.45 -7.57 8.12
N GLU A 131 18.42 -8.91 8.22
CA GLU A 131 18.27 -9.82 7.07
C GLU A 131 16.95 -9.58 6.33
N ILE A 132 15.87 -9.27 7.06
CA ILE A 132 14.54 -8.97 6.46
C ILE A 132 14.61 -7.63 5.72
N VAL A 133 15.25 -6.63 6.32
CA VAL A 133 15.42 -5.29 5.72
C VAL A 133 16.24 -5.39 4.43
N ASP A 134 17.35 -6.12 4.47
CA ASP A 134 18.26 -6.29 3.33
C ASP A 134 17.58 -7.09 2.21
N ALA A 135 16.88 -8.16 2.55
CA ALA A 135 16.11 -8.95 1.58
C ALA A 135 15.00 -8.12 0.91
N CYS A 136 14.37 -7.20 1.64
CA CYS A 136 13.40 -6.26 1.09
C CYS A 136 14.10 -5.25 0.16
N ALA A 137 15.19 -4.63 0.60
CA ALA A 137 15.92 -3.60 -0.15
C ALA A 137 16.35 -4.08 -1.54
N VAL A 138 16.79 -5.36 -1.64
CA VAL A 138 17.16 -5.98 -2.93
C VAL A 138 15.96 -6.16 -3.86
N ARG A 139 14.75 -6.37 -3.30
CA ARG A 139 13.54 -6.65 -4.07
C ARG A 139 12.74 -5.41 -4.43
N ILE A 140 13.03 -4.25 -3.82
CA ILE A 140 12.34 -3.00 -4.13
C ILE A 140 12.57 -2.66 -5.60
N GLY A 141 11.48 -2.69 -6.37
CA GLY A 141 11.44 -2.33 -7.78
C GLY A 141 11.23 -0.83 -8.00
N GLN A 142 11.11 -0.46 -9.27
CA GLN A 142 10.61 0.87 -9.65
C GLN A 142 9.10 0.86 -9.58
N ASP A 143 8.53 2.02 -9.31
CA ASP A 143 7.09 2.27 -9.41
C ASP A 143 6.81 3.33 -10.49
N SER A 144 5.56 3.48 -10.86
CA SER A 144 5.15 4.50 -11.81
C SER A 144 5.28 5.91 -11.23
N LEU A 145 6.08 6.74 -11.88
CA LEU A 145 6.16 8.17 -11.54
C LEU A 145 4.80 8.86 -11.63
N ARG A 146 3.99 8.49 -12.63
CA ARG A 146 2.65 9.03 -12.80
C ARG A 146 1.74 8.63 -11.64
N ALA A 147 1.70 7.35 -11.29
CA ALA A 147 0.84 6.86 -10.21
C ALA A 147 1.21 7.49 -8.86
N VAL A 148 2.52 7.48 -8.52
CA VAL A 148 3.02 7.93 -7.21
C VAL A 148 3.00 9.45 -7.08
N TRP A 149 3.52 10.19 -8.08
CA TRP A 149 3.75 11.63 -7.94
C TRP A 149 2.65 12.49 -8.53
N PHE A 150 1.89 11.98 -9.49
CA PHE A 150 0.85 12.75 -10.15
C PHE A 150 -0.55 12.31 -9.69
N ASP A 151 -0.91 11.05 -9.95
CA ASP A 151 -2.26 10.61 -9.65
C ASP A 151 -2.54 10.58 -8.14
N ALA A 152 -1.57 10.13 -7.32
CA ALA A 152 -1.73 10.13 -5.86
C ALA A 152 -1.67 11.52 -5.20
N MET A 153 -1.41 12.59 -5.96
CA MET A 153 -1.54 13.97 -5.49
C MET A 153 -2.86 14.62 -5.91
N ILE A 154 -3.36 14.31 -7.12
CA ILE A 154 -4.46 15.08 -7.70
C ILE A 154 -5.70 14.23 -8.05
N ARG A 155 -5.55 12.93 -8.23
CA ARG A 155 -6.65 12.00 -8.50
C ARG A 155 -7.02 11.25 -7.22
N LEU A 156 -7.66 11.96 -6.31
CA LEU A 156 -7.96 11.43 -4.99
C LEU A 156 -9.19 10.52 -5.03
N PRO A 157 -9.18 9.39 -4.28
CA PRO A 157 -10.36 8.53 -4.15
C PRO A 157 -11.50 9.27 -3.47
N LYS A 158 -12.71 8.77 -3.65
CA LYS A 158 -13.93 9.36 -3.09
C LYS A 158 -14.52 8.41 -2.04
N PRO A 159 -14.14 8.51 -0.76
CA PRO A 159 -14.63 7.63 0.29
C PRO A 159 -16.15 7.52 0.35
N THR A 160 -16.86 8.61 0.07
CA THR A 160 -18.34 8.65 0.07
C THR A 160 -19.00 7.76 -1.00
N ARG A 161 -18.22 7.22 -1.95
CA ARG A 161 -18.70 6.27 -2.97
C ARG A 161 -18.46 4.82 -2.60
N VAL A 162 -17.72 4.58 -1.53
CA VAL A 162 -17.42 3.22 -1.05
C VAL A 162 -18.50 2.82 -0.05
N SER A 163 -19.27 1.79 -0.40
CA SER A 163 -20.30 1.22 0.47
C SER A 163 -19.85 -0.04 1.21
N ALA A 164 -18.75 -0.66 0.74
CA ALA A 164 -18.19 -1.84 1.37
C ALA A 164 -17.67 -1.53 2.79
N PRO A 165 -17.84 -2.44 3.76
CA PRO A 165 -17.17 -2.35 5.05
C PRO A 165 -15.66 -2.24 4.88
N MET A 166 -15.01 -1.40 5.70
CA MET A 166 -13.57 -1.14 5.61
C MET A 166 -12.88 -1.46 6.91
N LEU A 167 -11.76 -2.21 6.84
CA LEU A 167 -10.82 -2.39 7.93
C LEU A 167 -9.55 -1.58 7.62
N VAL A 168 -9.15 -0.71 8.55
CA VAL A 168 -7.98 0.17 8.37
C VAL A 168 -6.94 -0.13 9.44
N LEU A 169 -5.80 -0.68 9.01
CA LEU A 169 -4.71 -1.10 9.88
C LEU A 169 -3.42 -0.32 9.54
N GLY A 170 -2.64 0.00 10.57
CA GLY A 170 -1.34 0.66 10.41
C GLY A 170 -0.29 0.13 11.37
N GLY A 171 0.97 0.36 11.06
CA GLY A 171 2.09 0.16 11.98
C GLY A 171 2.31 1.42 12.83
N ALA A 172 2.48 1.25 14.15
CA ALA A 172 2.70 2.39 15.04
C ALA A 172 4.06 3.09 14.79
N ASP A 173 5.03 2.35 14.26
CA ASP A 173 6.39 2.81 13.93
C ASP A 173 6.58 3.03 12.41
N ASP A 174 5.49 3.24 11.67
CA ASP A 174 5.53 3.48 10.22
C ASP A 174 6.23 4.82 9.92
N GLY A 175 7.36 4.77 9.20
CA GLY A 175 8.12 5.95 8.80
C GLY A 175 7.54 6.68 7.57
N THR A 176 6.56 6.08 6.90
CA THR A 176 5.95 6.59 5.67
C THR A 176 4.56 7.18 5.91
N ILE A 177 3.64 6.40 6.47
CA ILE A 177 2.27 6.79 6.78
C ILE A 177 2.15 7.00 8.30
N THR A 178 1.86 8.21 8.72
CA THR A 178 1.74 8.54 10.14
C THR A 178 0.48 7.95 10.76
N ASN A 179 0.52 7.72 12.09
CA ASN A 179 -0.65 7.29 12.85
C ASN A 179 -1.86 8.21 12.64
N ALA A 180 -1.63 9.53 12.56
CA ALA A 180 -2.68 10.51 12.26
C ALA A 180 -3.30 10.30 10.86
N GLU A 181 -2.50 9.90 9.87
CA GLU A 181 -3.00 9.60 8.52
C GLU A 181 -3.79 8.30 8.48
N VAL A 182 -3.40 7.28 9.28
CA VAL A 182 -4.18 6.03 9.42
C VAL A 182 -5.54 6.34 10.05
N HIS A 183 -5.59 7.09 11.15
CA HIS A 183 -6.84 7.52 11.80
C HIS A 183 -7.71 8.37 10.87
N ALA A 184 -7.11 9.32 10.13
CA ALA A 184 -7.84 10.14 9.18
C ALA A 184 -8.42 9.30 8.02
N THR A 185 -7.71 8.25 7.60
CA THR A 185 -8.19 7.30 6.60
C THR A 185 -9.39 6.54 7.12
N ALA A 186 -9.32 5.97 8.32
CA ALA A 186 -10.43 5.25 8.93
C ALA A 186 -11.67 6.14 9.09
N LEU A 187 -11.49 7.35 9.60
CA LEU A 187 -12.58 8.34 9.74
C LEU A 187 -13.25 8.65 8.39
N ALA A 188 -12.46 8.77 7.31
CA ALA A 188 -13.01 9.04 5.97
C ALA A 188 -13.90 7.91 5.44
N TYR A 189 -13.68 6.68 5.91
CA TYR A 189 -14.49 5.49 5.58
C TYR A 189 -15.52 5.13 6.66
N GLY A 190 -15.71 5.96 7.68
CA GLY A 190 -16.68 5.72 8.73
C GLY A 190 -16.36 4.53 9.65
N THR A 191 -15.08 4.23 9.82
CA THR A 191 -14.59 3.13 10.67
C THR A 191 -13.50 3.61 11.63
N GLU A 192 -12.99 2.72 12.49
CA GLU A 192 -11.89 2.98 13.38
C GLU A 192 -10.59 2.42 12.86
N ALA A 193 -9.49 3.10 13.16
CA ALA A 193 -8.14 2.64 12.83
C ALA A 193 -7.58 1.75 13.94
N GLU A 194 -6.86 0.72 13.56
CA GLU A 194 -6.09 -0.11 14.49
C GLU A 194 -4.60 0.00 14.18
N LEU A 195 -3.81 0.31 15.21
CA LEU A 195 -2.36 0.46 15.10
C LEU A 195 -1.67 -0.70 15.81
N PHE A 196 -0.74 -1.36 15.11
CA PHE A 196 0.07 -2.43 15.67
C PHE A 196 1.37 -1.86 16.23
N PRO A 197 1.66 -2.06 17.53
CA PRO A 197 2.89 -1.59 18.15
C PRO A 197 4.10 -2.36 17.59
N ASN A 198 5.27 -1.73 17.60
CA ASN A 198 6.55 -2.29 17.12
C ASN A 198 6.45 -2.81 15.68
N MET A 199 5.76 -2.09 14.83
CA MET A 199 5.51 -2.46 13.44
C MET A 199 5.64 -1.23 12.55
N GLY A 200 6.46 -1.36 11.48
CA GLY A 200 6.68 -0.33 10.47
C GLY A 200 5.68 -0.42 9.31
N HIS A 201 6.06 0.21 8.20
CA HIS A 201 5.24 0.28 6.99
C HIS A 201 4.97 -1.08 6.35
N ASN A 202 6.01 -1.92 6.24
CA ASN A 202 5.91 -3.24 5.60
C ASN A 202 5.36 -4.31 6.56
N MET A 203 4.16 -4.07 7.09
CA MET A 203 3.49 -4.88 8.11
C MET A 203 3.51 -6.38 7.82
N MET A 204 3.48 -6.80 6.55
CA MET A 204 3.47 -8.18 6.13
C MET A 204 4.86 -8.86 6.17
N LEU A 205 5.93 -8.09 6.34
CA LEU A 205 7.32 -8.58 6.45
C LEU A 205 7.89 -8.46 7.86
N GLU A 206 7.24 -7.72 8.75
CA GLU A 206 7.64 -7.57 10.15
C GLU A 206 7.45 -8.90 10.92
N PRO A 207 8.25 -9.17 11.97
CA PRO A 207 8.06 -10.37 12.79
C PRO A 207 6.66 -10.52 13.38
N GLY A 208 5.97 -9.40 13.62
CA GLY A 208 4.61 -9.34 14.14
C GLY A 208 3.50 -9.60 13.11
N TRP A 209 3.81 -9.85 11.83
CA TRP A 209 2.81 -10.04 10.76
C TRP A 209 1.69 -11.04 11.07
N PRO A 210 1.92 -12.14 11.87
CA PRO A 210 0.85 -13.09 12.16
C PRO A 210 -0.32 -12.47 12.92
N ALA A 211 -0.06 -11.48 13.79
CA ALA A 211 -1.11 -10.76 14.51
C ALA A 211 -1.98 -9.93 13.54
N VAL A 212 -1.37 -9.29 12.54
CA VAL A 212 -2.09 -8.55 11.49
C VAL A 212 -2.97 -9.50 10.67
N ALA A 213 -2.41 -10.62 10.21
CA ALA A 213 -3.14 -11.62 9.45
C ALA A 213 -4.29 -12.23 10.27
N GLN A 214 -4.06 -12.52 11.55
CA GLN A 214 -5.11 -13.03 12.44
C GLN A 214 -6.22 -12.00 12.66
N ARG A 215 -5.87 -10.71 12.80
CA ARG A 215 -6.86 -9.63 12.94
C ARG A 215 -7.76 -9.53 11.70
N ILE A 216 -7.16 -9.57 10.51
CA ILE A 216 -7.92 -9.59 9.24
C ILE A 216 -8.85 -10.79 9.20
N LYS A 217 -8.32 -11.99 9.45
CA LYS A 217 -9.11 -13.23 9.49
C LYS A 217 -10.29 -13.17 10.45
N ASN A 218 -10.10 -12.57 11.63
CA ASN A 218 -11.17 -12.47 12.64
C ASN A 218 -12.22 -11.41 12.27
N TRP A 219 -11.89 -10.48 11.40
CA TRP A 219 -12.81 -9.44 10.94
C TRP A 219 -13.67 -9.91 9.75
N LEU A 220 -13.11 -10.79 8.89
CA LEU A 220 -13.83 -11.45 7.80
C LEU A 220 -14.82 -12.49 8.30
#